data_d21dcea7f8548d6c3143c15207a4649b
#
_entry.id   d21dcea7f8548d6c3143c15207a4649b
#
_cell.length_a   1.000
_cell.length_b   1.000
_cell.length_c   1.000
_cell.angle_alpha   90.00
_cell.angle_beta   90.00
_cell.angle_gamma   90.00
#
_symmetry.space_group_name_H-M   'P 1'
#
loop_
_entity.id
_entity.type
_entity.pdbx_description
1 polymer ?
#
loop_
_entity_poly.entity_id
_entity_poly.type
_entity_poly.pdbx_seq_one_letter_code
_entity_poly.pdbx_strand_id
1 'polypeptide(L)'
;WFWGTYNVICQELGSSVTNFQLFDEVNHFNHTAFSASVDALLKKQESLLIILNTPAHNPTGYSLSSEDWDHVLDCVKKHAAAGKKIHLLVDIAYIDFAGEKHETRAFMQKFSNLPENILTLFAFSMSKAYTFYGQRCGALIALSSSKAVIDEFGEISKYAARATWSNINRGAMTLLTRIQQDKTAYASYEAERDALYRLVQERGDIFMQEAAQCGLPALP
;
A
#
# COMPACT_ATOMS: atom_id res chain seq x y z
N TRP A 1 9.74 -10.87 4.47
CA TRP A 1 9.13 -10.01 5.49
C TRP A 1 7.84 -9.42 4.92
N PHE A 2 6.73 -9.51 5.64
CA PHE A 2 5.44 -8.93 5.27
C PHE A 2 4.46 -9.04 6.46
N TRP A 3 3.37 -8.29 6.41
CA TRP A 3 2.31 -8.39 7.41
C TRP A 3 1.56 -9.73 7.25
N GLY A 4 1.74 -10.64 8.20
CA GLY A 4 1.27 -12.03 8.11
C GLY A 4 -0.23 -12.22 7.89
N THR A 5 -1.04 -11.19 8.20
CA THR A 5 -2.50 -11.23 7.99
C THR A 5 -2.91 -11.33 6.51
N TYR A 6 -2.05 -10.95 5.56
CA TYR A 6 -2.33 -11.18 4.13
C TYR A 6 -2.55 -12.67 3.82
N ASN A 7 -1.76 -13.55 4.45
CA ASN A 7 -1.96 -15.00 4.29
C ASN A 7 -3.36 -15.42 4.73
N VAL A 8 -3.79 -14.98 5.92
CA VAL A 8 -5.12 -15.31 6.46
C VAL A 8 -6.21 -14.83 5.52
N ILE A 9 -6.16 -13.55 5.09
CA ILE A 9 -7.18 -12.97 4.20
C ILE A 9 -7.28 -13.74 2.89
N CYS A 10 -6.14 -14.04 2.25
CA CYS A 10 -6.13 -14.73 0.96
C CYS A 10 -6.57 -16.18 1.09
N GLN A 11 -6.12 -16.90 2.13
CA GLN A 11 -6.46 -18.30 2.35
C GLN A 11 -7.93 -18.51 2.67
N GLU A 12 -8.54 -17.64 3.50
CA GLU A 12 -9.97 -17.66 3.79
C GLU A 12 -10.83 -17.47 2.52
N LEU A 13 -10.30 -16.78 1.52
CA LEU A 13 -10.93 -16.60 0.21
C LEU A 13 -10.55 -17.70 -0.80
N GLY A 14 -9.87 -18.76 -0.38
CA GLY A 14 -9.47 -19.88 -1.23
C GLY A 14 -8.30 -19.58 -2.17
N SER A 15 -7.55 -18.50 -1.92
CA SER A 15 -6.38 -18.14 -2.73
C SER A 15 -5.08 -18.59 -2.07
N SER A 16 -4.10 -19.00 -2.87
CA SER A 16 -2.74 -19.27 -2.41
C SER A 16 -1.90 -18.00 -2.45
N VAL A 17 -0.96 -17.88 -1.50
CA VAL A 17 -0.01 -16.75 -1.43
C VAL A 17 1.39 -17.25 -1.77
N THR A 18 2.05 -16.55 -2.67
CA THR A 18 3.46 -16.75 -2.99
C THR A 18 4.22 -15.48 -2.64
N ASN A 19 5.35 -15.63 -1.96
CA ASN A 19 6.20 -14.52 -1.58
C ASN A 19 7.45 -14.48 -2.47
N PHE A 20 8.00 -13.28 -2.65
CA PHE A 20 9.32 -13.07 -3.23
C PHE A 20 10.26 -12.48 -2.18
N GLN A 21 11.56 -12.63 -2.38
CA GLN A 21 12.55 -12.01 -1.52
C GLN A 21 12.54 -10.50 -1.74
N LEU A 22 12.16 -9.74 -0.69
CA LEU A 22 11.94 -8.29 -0.80
C LEU A 22 13.23 -7.53 -1.10
N PHE A 23 14.34 -7.91 -0.47
CA PHE A 23 15.63 -7.25 -0.61
C PHE A 23 16.63 -8.11 -1.36
N ASP A 24 17.47 -7.47 -2.14
CA ASP A 24 18.67 -8.04 -2.73
C ASP A 24 19.83 -8.11 -1.70
N GLU A 25 21.02 -8.44 -2.18
CA GLU A 25 22.23 -8.59 -1.34
C GLU A 25 22.74 -7.27 -0.74
N VAL A 26 22.29 -6.12 -1.29
CA VAL A 26 22.68 -4.78 -0.82
C VAL A 26 21.51 -4.03 -0.17
N ASN A 27 20.47 -4.77 0.24
CA ASN A 27 19.26 -4.27 0.91
C ASN A 27 18.42 -3.28 0.07
N HIS A 28 18.48 -3.36 -1.25
CA HIS A 28 17.56 -2.65 -2.13
C HIS A 28 16.38 -3.56 -2.53
N PHE A 29 15.31 -2.97 -3.07
CA PHE A 29 14.18 -3.75 -3.58
C PHE A 29 14.65 -4.73 -4.66
N ASN A 30 14.32 -6.00 -4.48
CA ASN A 30 14.81 -7.08 -5.34
C ASN A 30 14.02 -7.18 -6.64
N HIS A 31 14.37 -6.35 -7.62
CA HIS A 31 13.76 -6.31 -8.95
C HIS A 31 13.73 -7.68 -9.64
N THR A 32 14.81 -8.44 -9.51
CA THR A 32 14.95 -9.76 -10.13
C THR A 32 13.97 -10.77 -9.50
N ALA A 33 13.91 -10.84 -8.18
CA ALA A 33 13.01 -11.77 -7.49
C ALA A 33 11.54 -11.41 -7.70
N PHE A 34 11.22 -10.10 -7.72
CA PHE A 34 9.88 -9.61 -8.05
C PHE A 34 9.45 -10.08 -9.44
N SER A 35 10.24 -9.76 -10.47
CA SER A 35 9.91 -10.10 -11.86
C SER A 35 9.83 -11.60 -12.08
N ALA A 36 10.76 -12.38 -11.51
CA ALA A 36 10.75 -13.84 -11.63
C ALA A 36 9.49 -14.46 -11.00
N SER A 37 9.04 -13.93 -9.87
CA SER A 37 7.83 -14.40 -9.19
C SER A 37 6.57 -14.09 -10.02
N VAL A 38 6.46 -12.88 -10.55
CA VAL A 38 5.35 -12.47 -11.42
C VAL A 38 5.33 -13.30 -12.70
N ASP A 39 6.48 -13.47 -13.36
CA ASP A 39 6.64 -14.30 -14.56
C ASP A 39 6.21 -15.76 -14.31
N ALA A 40 6.65 -16.35 -13.19
CA ALA A 40 6.35 -17.73 -12.84
C ALA A 40 4.85 -17.98 -12.59
N LEU A 41 4.19 -17.03 -11.92
CA LEU A 41 2.76 -17.12 -11.63
C LEU A 41 1.92 -16.93 -12.90
N LEU A 42 2.21 -15.90 -13.69
CA LEU A 42 1.44 -15.59 -14.91
C LEU A 42 1.68 -16.55 -16.08
N LYS A 43 2.68 -17.44 -16.01
CA LYS A 43 2.78 -18.61 -16.87
C LYS A 43 1.70 -19.66 -16.59
N LYS A 44 1.14 -19.70 -15.38
CA LYS A 44 0.19 -20.73 -14.92
C LYS A 44 -1.25 -20.23 -14.84
N GLN A 45 -1.46 -18.92 -14.87
CA GLN A 45 -2.77 -18.31 -14.67
C GLN A 45 -2.96 -17.05 -15.51
N GLU A 46 -4.20 -16.64 -15.72
CA GLU A 46 -4.56 -15.50 -16.55
C GLU A 46 -4.66 -14.18 -15.77
N SER A 47 -4.78 -14.28 -14.45
CA SER A 47 -4.88 -13.10 -13.60
C SER A 47 -3.99 -13.23 -12.36
N LEU A 48 -3.50 -12.10 -11.84
CA LEU A 48 -2.66 -12.07 -10.66
C LEU A 48 -3.02 -10.86 -9.78
N LEU A 49 -3.20 -11.11 -8.48
CA LEU A 49 -3.19 -10.06 -7.46
C LEU A 49 -1.77 -9.92 -6.90
N ILE A 50 -1.21 -8.73 -7.00
CA ILE A 50 0.08 -8.35 -6.42
C ILE A 50 -0.20 -7.41 -5.25
N ILE A 51 0.32 -7.71 -4.07
CA ILE A 51 0.17 -6.85 -2.88
C ILE A 51 1.54 -6.28 -2.53
N LEU A 52 1.65 -4.94 -2.54
CA LEU A 52 2.84 -4.20 -2.12
C LEU A 52 2.46 -3.27 -0.97
N ASN A 53 3.01 -3.51 0.21
CA ASN A 53 2.85 -2.61 1.36
C ASN A 53 3.98 -1.58 1.31
N THR A 54 3.65 -0.38 0.84
CA THR A 54 4.57 0.74 0.65
C THR A 54 3.78 2.03 0.42
N PRO A 55 4.25 3.19 0.87
CA PRO A 55 5.51 3.44 1.58
C PRO A 55 5.48 3.01 3.06
N ALA A 56 6.64 2.98 3.68
CA ALA A 56 6.87 2.54 5.06
C ALA A 56 6.35 1.11 5.33
N HIS A 57 6.93 0.15 4.59
CA HIS A 57 6.60 -1.29 4.66
C HIS A 57 6.60 -1.84 6.10
N ASN A 58 5.57 -2.56 6.46
CA ASN A 58 5.50 -3.27 7.73
C ASN A 58 6.06 -4.71 7.56
N PRO A 59 7.21 -5.09 8.20
CA PRO A 59 7.80 -4.43 9.38
C PRO A 59 9.10 -3.65 9.13
N THR A 60 9.55 -3.49 7.89
CA THR A 60 10.92 -3.01 7.62
C THR A 60 11.09 -1.49 7.55
N GLY A 61 10.00 -0.74 7.42
CA GLY A 61 10.05 0.70 7.18
C GLY A 61 10.40 1.09 5.74
N TYR A 62 10.78 0.14 4.89
CA TYR A 62 11.21 0.41 3.52
C TYR A 62 10.12 1.06 2.66
N SER A 63 10.51 2.01 1.84
CA SER A 63 9.64 2.64 0.84
C SER A 63 10.22 2.44 -0.55
N LEU A 64 9.41 1.97 -1.49
CA LEU A 64 9.84 1.84 -2.88
C LEU A 64 10.22 3.21 -3.44
N SER A 65 11.39 3.28 -4.07
CA SER A 65 11.87 4.46 -4.78
C SER A 65 11.07 4.71 -6.07
N SER A 66 11.32 5.85 -6.70
CA SER A 66 10.74 6.12 -8.03
C SER A 66 11.17 5.08 -9.07
N GLU A 67 12.42 4.65 -9.03
CA GLU A 67 12.97 3.62 -9.92
C GLU A 67 12.36 2.23 -9.66
N ASP A 68 12.17 1.87 -8.39
CA ASP A 68 11.50 0.62 -8.03
C ASP A 68 10.08 0.57 -8.60
N TRP A 69 9.34 1.69 -8.49
CA TRP A 69 8.02 1.81 -9.07
C TRP A 69 8.01 1.72 -10.60
N ASP A 70 9.00 2.32 -11.27
CA ASP A 70 9.13 2.18 -12.72
C ASP A 70 9.33 0.71 -13.09
N HIS A 71 10.21 0.01 -12.39
CA HIS A 71 10.44 -1.43 -12.61
C HIS A 71 9.15 -2.27 -12.37
N VAL A 72 8.45 -2.03 -11.26
CA VAL A 72 7.19 -2.72 -10.96
C VAL A 72 6.16 -2.49 -12.07
N LEU A 73 5.96 -1.23 -12.48
CA LEU A 73 4.97 -0.88 -13.48
C LEU A 73 5.35 -1.41 -14.87
N ASP A 74 6.62 -1.40 -15.24
CA ASP A 74 7.07 -1.96 -16.52
C ASP A 74 6.89 -3.48 -16.56
N CYS A 75 7.17 -4.17 -15.45
CA CYS A 75 6.90 -5.60 -15.33
C CYS A 75 5.41 -5.91 -15.53
N VAL A 76 4.50 -5.22 -14.84
CA VAL A 76 3.06 -5.48 -14.97
C VAL A 76 2.50 -5.06 -16.33
N LYS A 77 2.99 -3.98 -16.93
CA LYS A 77 2.62 -3.54 -18.29
C LYS A 77 3.02 -4.57 -19.35
N LYS A 78 4.22 -5.17 -19.23
CA LYS A 78 4.67 -6.25 -20.11
C LYS A 78 3.69 -7.40 -20.12
N HIS A 79 3.21 -7.84 -18.97
CA HIS A 79 2.22 -8.93 -18.87
C HIS A 79 0.83 -8.50 -19.32
N ALA A 80 0.44 -7.28 -19.02
CA ALA A 80 -0.81 -6.72 -19.53
C ALA A 80 -0.83 -6.67 -21.08
N ALA A 81 0.27 -6.30 -21.72
CA ALA A 81 0.42 -6.33 -23.17
C ALA A 81 0.31 -7.76 -23.75
N ALA A 82 0.64 -8.79 -22.96
CA ALA A 82 0.43 -10.20 -23.30
C ALA A 82 -1.01 -10.70 -22.97
N GLY A 83 -1.94 -9.80 -22.63
CA GLY A 83 -3.34 -10.12 -22.36
C GLY A 83 -3.65 -10.56 -20.93
N LYS A 84 -2.67 -10.57 -20.02
CA LYS A 84 -2.89 -10.95 -18.61
C LYS A 84 -3.63 -9.83 -17.85
N LYS A 85 -4.46 -10.22 -16.86
CA LYS A 85 -5.17 -9.30 -15.98
C LYS A 85 -4.38 -9.11 -14.68
N ILE A 86 -4.02 -7.87 -14.36
CA ILE A 86 -3.24 -7.55 -13.17
C ILE A 86 -4.07 -6.72 -12.20
N HIS A 87 -4.11 -7.17 -10.96
CA HIS A 87 -4.64 -6.40 -9.84
C HIS A 87 -3.47 -6.01 -8.94
N LEU A 88 -3.14 -4.72 -8.89
CA LEU A 88 -2.05 -4.21 -8.08
C LEU A 88 -2.61 -3.50 -6.85
N LEU A 89 -2.53 -4.16 -5.70
CA LEU A 89 -2.94 -3.60 -4.42
C LEU A 89 -1.74 -2.95 -3.74
N VAL A 90 -1.78 -1.65 -3.59
CA VAL A 90 -0.80 -0.86 -2.85
C VAL A 90 -1.37 -0.54 -1.47
N ASP A 91 -0.84 -1.20 -0.45
CA ASP A 91 -1.23 -0.93 0.93
C ASP A 91 -0.44 0.27 1.46
N ILE A 92 -1.14 1.40 1.56
CA ILE A 92 -0.58 2.70 1.97
C ILE A 92 -0.90 3.04 3.43
N ALA A 93 -1.13 2.05 4.28
CA ALA A 93 -1.56 2.27 5.66
C ALA A 93 -0.62 3.20 6.47
N TYR A 94 0.66 3.23 6.14
CA TYR A 94 1.67 4.01 6.84
C TYR A 94 2.17 5.23 6.07
N ILE A 95 1.50 5.65 5.02
CA ILE A 95 1.94 6.73 4.13
C ILE A 95 2.25 8.06 4.85
N ASP A 96 1.53 8.34 5.96
CA ASP A 96 1.73 9.57 6.74
C ASP A 96 2.96 9.52 7.66
N PHE A 97 3.64 8.36 7.73
CA PHE A 97 4.86 8.16 8.52
C PHE A 97 6.08 7.87 7.64
N ALA A 98 5.94 7.95 6.32
CA ALA A 98 7.00 7.57 5.38
C ALA A 98 7.93 8.72 4.97
N GLY A 99 7.62 9.96 5.34
CA GLY A 99 8.40 11.14 4.97
C GLY A 99 7.56 12.38 4.72
N GLU A 100 8.11 13.34 4.00
CA GLU A 100 7.42 14.56 3.62
C GLU A 100 6.18 14.24 2.76
N LYS A 101 5.10 14.95 3.03
CA LYS A 101 3.76 14.67 2.49
C LYS A 101 3.70 14.63 0.97
N HIS A 102 4.33 15.55 0.28
CA HIS A 102 4.28 15.64 -1.18
C HIS A 102 5.22 14.63 -1.84
N GLU A 103 6.39 14.44 -1.27
CA GLU A 103 7.39 13.47 -1.76
C GLU A 103 6.87 12.04 -1.65
N THR A 104 6.32 11.67 -0.48
CA THR A 104 5.82 10.32 -0.23
C THR A 104 4.59 9.94 -1.07
N ARG A 105 3.92 10.91 -1.68
CA ARG A 105 2.74 10.69 -2.55
C ARG A 105 3.04 10.84 -4.04
N ALA A 106 4.22 11.31 -4.41
CA ALA A 106 4.59 11.58 -5.81
C ALA A 106 4.47 10.33 -6.71
N PHE A 107 4.75 9.14 -6.17
CA PHE A 107 4.65 7.88 -6.90
C PHE A 107 3.23 7.60 -7.43
N MET A 108 2.19 8.13 -6.79
CA MET A 108 0.79 7.92 -7.21
C MET A 108 0.52 8.44 -8.62
N GLN A 109 1.28 9.43 -9.10
CA GLN A 109 1.13 9.97 -10.46
C GLN A 109 1.51 8.94 -11.53
N LYS A 110 2.38 7.96 -11.20
CA LYS A 110 2.82 6.90 -12.12
C LYS A 110 1.70 5.93 -12.53
N PHE A 111 0.59 5.91 -11.80
CA PHE A 111 -0.55 5.03 -12.06
C PHE A 111 -1.57 5.62 -13.05
N SER A 112 -1.31 6.79 -13.59
CA SER A 112 -2.15 7.40 -14.62
C SER A 112 -1.96 6.68 -15.95
N ASN A 113 -3.08 6.48 -16.68
CA ASN A 113 -3.09 5.92 -18.04
C ASN A 113 -2.45 4.52 -18.18
N LEU A 114 -2.59 3.68 -17.18
CA LEU A 114 -2.20 2.27 -17.27
C LEU A 114 -3.12 1.51 -18.24
N PRO A 115 -2.67 0.39 -18.85
CA PRO A 115 -3.53 -0.48 -19.66
C PRO A 115 -4.83 -0.88 -18.96
N GLU A 116 -5.91 -1.04 -19.72
CA GLU A 116 -7.27 -1.32 -19.18
C GLU A 116 -7.37 -2.61 -18.38
N ASN A 117 -6.49 -3.57 -18.63
CA ASN A 117 -6.40 -4.83 -17.90
C ASN A 117 -5.49 -4.78 -16.65
N ILE A 118 -5.09 -3.58 -16.24
CA ILE A 118 -4.47 -3.31 -14.94
C ILE A 118 -5.48 -2.55 -14.06
N LEU A 119 -5.88 -3.16 -12.96
CA LEU A 119 -6.65 -2.51 -11.89
C LEU A 119 -5.72 -2.21 -10.73
N THR A 120 -5.53 -0.93 -10.42
CA THR A 120 -4.77 -0.52 -9.23
C THR A 120 -5.71 -0.22 -8.08
N LEU A 121 -5.37 -0.70 -6.90
CA LEU A 121 -6.11 -0.52 -5.66
C LEU A 121 -5.19 0.10 -4.62
N PHE A 122 -5.60 1.22 -4.00
CA PHE A 122 -4.92 1.79 -2.85
C PHE A 122 -5.72 1.49 -1.58
N ALA A 123 -5.11 0.77 -0.65
CA ALA A 123 -5.71 0.48 0.65
C ALA A 123 -5.22 1.51 1.68
N PHE A 124 -6.10 2.43 2.05
CA PHE A 124 -5.86 3.46 3.06
C PHE A 124 -6.48 3.07 4.40
N SER A 125 -5.80 3.36 5.50
CA SER A 125 -6.26 3.06 6.85
C SER A 125 -6.23 4.28 7.77
N MET A 126 -7.36 4.64 8.36
CA MET A 126 -7.42 5.65 9.44
C MET A 126 -6.78 5.16 10.74
N SER A 127 -6.59 3.84 10.89
CA SER A 127 -6.03 3.24 12.11
C SER A 127 -4.65 3.77 12.46
N LYS A 128 -3.84 4.13 11.44
CA LYS A 128 -2.47 4.65 11.58
C LYS A 128 -2.45 6.16 11.39
N ALA A 129 -2.83 6.62 10.20
CA ALA A 129 -2.78 8.02 9.81
C ALA A 129 -3.51 8.97 10.79
N TYR A 130 -4.66 8.57 11.29
CA TYR A 130 -5.46 9.36 12.23
C TYR A 130 -5.45 8.82 13.67
N THR A 131 -4.57 7.87 13.98
CA THR A 131 -4.51 7.19 15.29
C THR A 131 -5.86 6.60 15.75
N PHE A 132 -6.75 6.32 14.80
CA PHE A 132 -8.15 5.92 15.04
C PHE A 132 -8.34 4.40 14.92
N TYR A 133 -7.44 3.64 15.52
CA TYR A 133 -7.33 2.20 15.36
C TYR A 133 -8.63 1.44 15.69
N GLY A 134 -9.26 1.79 16.81
CA GLY A 134 -10.47 1.11 17.30
C GLY A 134 -11.73 1.38 16.47
N GLN A 135 -11.76 2.41 15.63
CA GLN A 135 -12.94 2.82 14.87
C GLN A 135 -13.15 2.02 13.57
N ARG A 136 -12.20 1.20 13.17
CA ARG A 136 -12.28 0.29 12.02
C ARG A 136 -12.72 0.98 10.73
N CYS A 137 -12.04 2.07 10.36
CA CYS A 137 -12.35 2.86 9.18
C CYS A 137 -11.13 2.98 8.25
N GLY A 138 -11.39 2.91 6.97
CA GLY A 138 -10.40 3.05 5.90
C GLY A 138 -11.10 3.27 4.56
N ALA A 139 -10.32 3.28 3.49
CA ALA A 139 -10.83 3.39 2.14
C ALA A 139 -10.06 2.46 1.21
N LEU A 140 -10.77 1.84 0.27
CA LEU A 140 -10.18 1.15 -0.87
C LEU A 140 -10.47 1.97 -2.11
N ILE A 141 -9.42 2.52 -2.73
CA ILE A 141 -9.52 3.42 -3.87
C ILE A 141 -9.09 2.64 -5.10
N ALA A 142 -9.96 2.57 -6.11
CA ALA A 142 -9.69 1.87 -7.37
C ALA A 142 -9.37 2.85 -8.51
N LEU A 143 -8.34 2.52 -9.29
CA LEU A 143 -7.96 3.24 -10.50
C LEU A 143 -7.86 2.26 -11.67
N SER A 144 -8.49 2.60 -12.78
CA SER A 144 -8.39 1.89 -14.06
C SER A 144 -8.66 2.86 -15.20
N SER A 145 -8.07 2.62 -16.37
CA SER A 145 -8.41 3.31 -17.61
C SER A 145 -9.73 2.83 -18.22
N SER A 146 -10.28 1.71 -17.71
CA SER A 146 -11.58 1.19 -18.13
C SER A 146 -12.68 1.59 -17.14
N LYS A 147 -13.64 2.40 -17.62
CA LYS A 147 -14.82 2.75 -16.81
C LYS A 147 -15.64 1.51 -16.43
N ALA A 148 -15.74 0.53 -17.30
CA ALA A 148 -16.47 -0.72 -17.02
C ALA A 148 -15.88 -1.48 -15.83
N VAL A 149 -14.54 -1.56 -15.75
CA VAL A 149 -13.84 -2.20 -14.63
C VAL A 149 -14.12 -1.45 -13.31
N ILE A 150 -14.13 -0.13 -13.33
CA ILE A 150 -14.42 0.68 -12.14
C ILE A 150 -15.87 0.52 -11.69
N ASP A 151 -16.83 0.52 -12.64
CA ASP A 151 -18.25 0.33 -12.33
C ASP A 151 -18.48 -1.07 -11.73
N GLU A 152 -17.92 -2.13 -12.33
CA GLU A 152 -17.99 -3.49 -11.82
C GLU A 152 -17.37 -3.62 -10.42
N PHE A 153 -16.16 -3.07 -10.22
CA PHE A 153 -15.53 -3.02 -8.91
C PHE A 153 -16.41 -2.33 -7.85
N GLY A 154 -17.05 -1.22 -8.23
CA GLY A 154 -17.98 -0.49 -7.37
C GLY A 154 -19.19 -1.33 -6.94
N GLU A 155 -19.81 -2.05 -7.88
CA GLU A 155 -20.98 -2.89 -7.59
C GLU A 155 -20.60 -4.12 -6.75
N ILE A 156 -19.48 -4.79 -7.07
CA ILE A 156 -18.96 -5.90 -6.26
C ILE A 156 -18.64 -5.43 -4.84
N SER A 157 -18.00 -4.27 -4.68
CA SER A 157 -17.63 -3.71 -3.38
C SER A 157 -18.88 -3.37 -2.54
N LYS A 158 -19.92 -2.80 -3.14
CA LYS A 158 -21.21 -2.55 -2.47
C LYS A 158 -21.85 -3.85 -1.99
N TYR A 159 -21.88 -4.87 -2.85
CA TYR A 159 -22.44 -6.18 -2.51
C TYR A 159 -21.66 -6.84 -1.36
N ALA A 160 -20.32 -6.88 -1.46
CA ALA A 160 -19.46 -7.45 -0.44
C ALA A 160 -19.58 -6.72 0.91
N ALA A 161 -19.59 -5.39 0.89
CA ALA A 161 -19.80 -4.58 2.08
C ALA A 161 -21.16 -4.86 2.72
N ARG A 162 -22.23 -4.96 1.92
CA ARG A 162 -23.56 -5.27 2.43
C ARG A 162 -23.63 -6.66 3.04
N ALA A 163 -22.95 -7.63 2.47
CA ALA A 163 -22.94 -9.02 2.92
C ALA A 163 -22.13 -9.25 4.20
N THR A 164 -21.10 -8.42 4.46
CA THR A 164 -20.16 -8.63 5.56
C THR A 164 -20.46 -7.76 6.78
N TRP A 165 -20.53 -6.45 6.63
CA TRP A 165 -20.76 -5.51 7.76
C TRP A 165 -21.93 -4.56 7.57
N SER A 166 -22.60 -4.60 6.41
CA SER A 166 -23.74 -3.77 6.03
C SER A 166 -23.43 -2.27 5.94
N ASN A 167 -22.79 -1.68 6.93
CA ASN A 167 -22.40 -0.27 6.96
C ASN A 167 -21.18 -0.09 7.87
N ILE A 168 -20.40 0.95 7.59
CA ILE A 168 -19.21 1.27 8.39
C ILE A 168 -19.51 2.33 9.44
N ASN A 169 -18.52 2.58 10.32
CA ASN A 169 -18.65 3.54 11.41
C ASN A 169 -18.84 4.98 10.90
N ARG A 170 -20.10 5.45 10.98
CA ARG A 170 -20.47 6.81 10.54
C ARG A 170 -19.75 7.89 11.35
N GLY A 171 -19.47 7.66 12.64
CA GLY A 171 -18.75 8.60 13.48
C GLY A 171 -17.36 8.88 12.97
N ALA A 172 -16.62 7.83 12.59
CA ALA A 172 -15.27 7.94 12.01
C ALA A 172 -15.29 8.68 10.67
N MET A 173 -16.24 8.37 9.77
CA MET A 173 -16.39 9.08 8.51
C MET A 173 -16.73 10.57 8.71
N THR A 174 -17.63 10.87 9.65
CA THR A 174 -18.01 12.24 9.97
C THR A 174 -16.83 13.03 10.53
N LEU A 175 -16.03 12.42 11.42
CA LEU A 175 -14.83 13.05 11.96
C LEU A 175 -13.84 13.40 10.84
N LEU A 176 -13.52 12.44 9.97
CA LEU A 176 -12.62 12.67 8.84
C LEU A 176 -13.12 13.83 7.95
N THR A 177 -14.41 13.79 7.60
CA THR A 177 -15.02 14.82 6.75
C THR A 177 -14.94 16.20 7.41
N ARG A 178 -15.25 16.29 8.70
CA ARG A 178 -15.19 17.55 9.46
C ARG A 178 -13.77 18.10 9.55
N ILE A 179 -12.79 17.25 9.85
CA ILE A 179 -11.39 17.67 9.87
C ILE A 179 -10.98 18.24 8.51
N GLN A 180 -11.33 17.56 7.41
CA GLN A 180 -10.98 18.00 6.06
C GLN A 180 -11.70 19.30 5.62
N GLN A 181 -12.90 19.55 6.11
CA GLN A 181 -13.68 20.75 5.76
C GLN A 181 -13.33 21.98 6.62
N ASP A 182 -12.87 21.77 7.84
CA ASP A 182 -12.47 22.85 8.75
C ASP A 182 -10.96 23.12 8.62
N LYS A 183 -10.61 24.24 7.99
CA LYS A 183 -9.20 24.62 7.75
C LYS A 183 -8.37 24.71 9.03
N THR A 184 -8.96 25.16 10.15
CA THR A 184 -8.27 25.28 11.42
C THR A 184 -8.01 23.90 12.02
N ALA A 185 -9.03 23.05 12.06
CA ALA A 185 -8.89 21.68 12.52
C ALA A 185 -7.90 20.87 11.65
N TYR A 186 -7.95 21.07 10.33
CA TYR A 186 -7.02 20.41 9.42
C TYR A 186 -5.57 20.85 9.65
N ALA A 187 -5.32 22.17 9.78
CA ALA A 187 -3.99 22.68 10.06
C ALA A 187 -3.44 22.18 11.40
N SER A 188 -4.29 22.13 12.45
CA SER A 188 -3.91 21.57 13.75
C SER A 188 -3.56 20.09 13.66
N TYR A 189 -4.36 19.31 12.93
CA TYR A 189 -4.08 17.89 12.68
C TYR A 189 -2.75 17.70 11.93
N GLU A 190 -2.50 18.47 10.87
CA GLU A 190 -1.24 18.37 10.12
C GLU A 190 -0.03 18.70 11.00
N ALA A 191 -0.09 19.76 11.79
CA ALA A 191 0.99 20.16 12.70
C ALA A 191 1.30 19.07 13.74
N GLU A 192 0.28 18.47 14.33
CA GLU A 192 0.43 17.38 15.31
C GLU A 192 1.00 16.13 14.66
N ARG A 193 0.49 15.72 13.49
CA ARG A 193 1.01 14.60 12.70
C ARG A 193 2.49 14.79 12.37
N ASP A 194 2.88 15.96 11.90
CA ASP A 194 4.27 16.26 11.52
C ASP A 194 5.19 16.27 12.75
N ALA A 195 4.70 16.68 13.91
CA ALA A 195 5.45 16.60 15.16
C ALA A 195 5.67 15.13 15.59
N LEU A 196 4.64 14.30 15.48
CA LEU A 196 4.74 12.86 15.77
C LEU A 196 5.66 12.14 14.78
N TYR A 197 5.57 12.47 13.50
CA TYR A 197 6.48 11.93 12.47
C TYR A 197 7.94 12.22 12.83
N ARG A 198 8.28 13.48 13.14
CA ARG A 198 9.64 13.87 13.54
C ARG A 198 10.10 13.13 14.80
N LEU A 199 9.24 12.96 15.79
CA LEU A 199 9.57 12.19 17.00
C LEU A 199 9.87 10.71 16.69
N VAL A 200 9.09 10.08 15.81
CA VAL A 200 9.31 8.68 15.40
C VAL A 200 10.62 8.57 14.61
N GLN A 201 10.88 9.52 13.71
CA GLN A 201 12.12 9.57 12.93
C GLN A 201 13.34 9.70 13.85
N GLU A 202 13.34 10.66 14.78
CA GLU A 202 14.43 10.86 15.74
C GLU A 202 14.72 9.58 16.55
N ARG A 203 13.67 8.90 17.02
CA ARG A 203 13.83 7.64 17.76
C ARG A 203 14.38 6.51 16.89
N GLY A 204 13.97 6.46 15.63
CA GLY A 204 14.52 5.52 14.65
C GLY A 204 16.01 5.76 14.40
N ASP A 205 16.40 7.01 14.19
CA ASP A 205 17.79 7.39 13.96
C ASP A 205 18.68 7.05 15.16
N ILE A 206 18.21 7.35 16.38
CA ILE A 206 18.92 6.97 17.62
C ILE A 206 19.06 5.44 17.70
N PHE A 207 17.98 4.68 17.46
CA PHE A 207 18.02 3.22 17.47
C PHE A 207 19.05 2.69 16.47
N MET A 208 19.07 3.20 15.24
CA MET A 208 20.01 2.76 14.20
C MET A 208 21.45 3.04 14.58
N GLN A 209 21.74 4.22 15.17
CA GLN A 209 23.06 4.58 15.65
C GLN A 209 23.53 3.66 16.79
N GLU A 210 22.69 3.42 17.78
CA GLU A 210 23.02 2.56 18.91
C GLU A 210 23.17 1.08 18.49
N ALA A 211 22.29 0.60 17.60
CA ALA A 211 22.39 -0.75 17.04
C ALA A 211 23.73 -0.96 16.32
N ALA A 212 24.16 0.02 15.53
CA ALA A 212 25.45 -0.05 14.84
C ALA A 212 26.64 -0.09 15.83
N GLN A 213 26.61 0.72 16.90
CA GLN A 213 27.64 0.72 17.94
C GLN A 213 27.70 -0.63 18.71
N CYS A 214 26.55 -1.28 18.88
CA CYS A 214 26.46 -2.59 19.51
C CYS A 214 26.76 -3.77 18.55
N GLY A 215 27.02 -3.50 17.28
CA GLY A 215 27.23 -4.54 16.27
C GLY A 215 25.99 -5.36 15.94
N LEU A 216 24.79 -4.81 16.21
CA LEU A 216 23.54 -5.46 15.87
C LEU A 216 23.20 -5.20 14.40
N PRO A 217 22.85 -6.24 13.60
CA PRO A 217 22.39 -6.04 12.24
C PRO A 217 21.01 -5.39 12.25
N ALA A 218 20.90 -4.23 11.64
CA ALA A 218 19.62 -3.57 11.40
C ALA A 218 19.41 -3.39 9.90
N LEU A 219 18.18 -3.44 9.44
CA LEU A 219 17.83 -3.05 8.09
C LEU A 219 17.87 -1.52 7.98
N PRO A 220 18.32 -0.98 6.88
CA PRO A 220 18.37 0.47 6.66
C PRO A 220 16.99 1.10 6.60
#